data_50039b118b1305d6b05212aaea390b1a
#
_entry.id   50039b118b1305d6b05212aaea390b1a
#
_cell.length_a   1.000
_cell.length_b   1.000
_cell.length_c   1.000
_cell.angle_alpha   90.00
_cell.angle_beta   90.00
_cell.angle_gamma   90.00
#
_symmetry.space_group_name_H-M   'P 1'
#
loop_
_entity.id
_entity.type
_entity.pdbx_description
1 polymer ?
#
loop_
_entity_poly.entity_id
_entity_poly.type
_entity_poly.pdbx_seq_one_letter_code
_entity_poly.pdbx_strand_id
1 'polypeptide(L)'
;VLDSDGFVPFLDGLPALPQVAVSVVGYMGDQAENEQDLTQASLVLRSNFEGPAGMLALLANRFEARGSGTLVGVSSVAGDRGRATNYVYGSAKAGFTAFLSGLRNRLAKKGVHVVTVLPGFVNTAMTEGLDLPAKLTAEPEEVGTAVLKAVQKGRNVIYVRGIWRLVMAIIRNIPEAIFKKLSI
;
A
#
# COMPACT_ATOMS: atom_id res chain seq x y z
N VAL A 1 4.55 -12.89 5.85
CA VAL A 1 3.27 -12.14 5.70
C VAL A 1 2.10 -13.06 5.33
N LEU A 2 2.36 -14.25 4.78
CA LEU A 2 1.32 -15.24 4.43
C LEU A 2 0.96 -16.19 5.58
N ASP A 3 1.81 -16.27 6.56
CA ASP A 3 1.62 -17.05 7.81
C ASP A 3 1.02 -16.12 8.88
N SER A 4 -0.30 -16.04 8.91
CA SER A 4 -1.03 -15.20 9.88
C SER A 4 -0.94 -15.73 11.32
N ASP A 5 -0.76 -17.04 11.51
CA ASP A 5 -0.64 -17.64 12.82
C ASP A 5 0.65 -17.21 13.54
N GLY A 6 1.69 -16.89 12.75
CA GLY A 6 2.94 -16.34 13.27
C GLY A 6 2.88 -14.87 13.71
N PHE A 7 1.82 -14.13 13.41
CA PHE A 7 1.78 -12.68 13.70
C PHE A 7 1.74 -12.35 15.18
N VAL A 8 0.90 -13.04 15.95
CA VAL A 8 0.78 -12.81 17.39
C VAL A 8 2.06 -13.20 18.10
N PRO A 9 2.63 -14.42 17.91
CA PRO A 9 3.93 -14.78 18.49
C PRO A 9 5.06 -13.81 18.12
N PHE A 10 5.11 -13.34 16.87
CA PHE A 10 6.08 -12.34 16.44
C PHE A 10 5.95 -11.03 17.24
N LEU A 11 4.73 -10.52 17.38
CA LEU A 11 4.48 -9.26 18.11
C LEU A 11 4.72 -9.40 19.62
N ASP A 12 4.47 -10.58 20.19
CA ASP A 12 4.72 -10.87 21.61
C ASP A 12 6.21 -11.04 21.90
N GLY A 13 6.99 -11.49 20.91
CA GLY A 13 8.44 -11.60 21.00
C GLY A 13 9.21 -10.29 20.85
N LEU A 14 8.55 -9.18 20.55
CA LEU A 14 9.23 -7.89 20.45
C LEU A 14 9.67 -7.40 21.83
N PRO A 15 10.90 -6.86 21.97
CA PRO A 15 11.40 -6.34 23.26
C PRO A 15 10.57 -5.14 23.75
N ALA A 16 9.95 -4.39 22.83
CA ALA A 16 9.02 -3.31 23.12
C ALA A 16 8.12 -3.05 21.93
N LEU A 17 6.90 -2.59 22.17
CA LEU A 17 5.98 -2.16 21.11
C LEU A 17 6.54 -0.89 20.43
N PRO A 18 6.77 -0.90 19.11
CA PRO A 18 7.37 0.23 18.39
C PRO A 18 6.50 1.49 18.47
N GLN A 19 7.10 2.66 18.28
CA GLN A 19 6.37 3.93 18.15
C GLN A 19 5.80 4.10 16.74
N VAL A 20 6.49 3.58 15.73
CA VAL A 20 6.10 3.63 14.32
C VAL A 20 6.25 2.23 13.73
N ALA A 21 5.20 1.74 13.10
CA ALA A 21 5.25 0.50 12.33
C ALA A 21 4.97 0.80 10.85
N VAL A 22 5.85 0.32 9.97
CA VAL A 22 5.77 0.56 8.53
C VAL A 22 5.61 -0.78 7.80
N SER A 23 4.51 -0.96 7.09
CA SER A 23 4.31 -2.10 6.21
C SER A 23 4.68 -1.72 4.78
N VAL A 24 5.77 -2.33 4.25
CA VAL A 24 6.31 -2.10 2.90
C VAL A 24 6.20 -3.37 2.05
N VAL A 25 5.34 -4.28 2.46
CA VAL A 25 5.19 -5.58 1.79
C VAL A 25 4.45 -5.43 0.47
N GLY A 26 4.94 -6.14 -0.55
CA GLY A 26 4.28 -6.19 -1.85
C GLY A 26 4.90 -7.23 -2.78
N TYR A 27 4.06 -7.83 -3.60
CA TYR A 27 4.43 -8.75 -4.66
C TYR A 27 3.45 -8.54 -5.83
N MET A 28 3.95 -8.22 -7.01
CA MET A 28 3.07 -7.91 -8.16
C MET A 28 2.76 -9.17 -8.98
N GLY A 29 3.72 -10.06 -9.12
CA GLY A 29 3.61 -11.19 -10.05
C GLY A 29 3.56 -10.72 -11.50
N ASP A 30 3.27 -11.64 -12.40
CA ASP A 30 2.95 -11.38 -13.79
C ASP A 30 1.43 -11.38 -14.00
N GLN A 31 0.88 -10.38 -14.67
CA GLN A 31 -0.57 -10.26 -14.83
C GLN A 31 -1.15 -11.39 -15.70
N ALA A 32 -0.46 -11.80 -16.76
CA ALA A 32 -0.92 -12.86 -17.65
C ALA A 32 -0.92 -14.23 -16.94
N GLU A 33 0.06 -14.46 -16.06
CA GLU A 33 0.07 -15.65 -15.20
C GLU A 33 -1.06 -15.60 -14.17
N ASN A 34 -1.26 -14.45 -13.52
CA ASN A 34 -2.33 -14.25 -12.53
C ASN A 34 -3.74 -14.48 -13.10
N GLU A 35 -3.94 -14.24 -14.40
CA GLU A 35 -5.22 -14.48 -15.08
C GLU A 35 -5.53 -15.98 -15.27
N GLN A 36 -4.50 -16.81 -15.37
CA GLN A 36 -4.60 -18.23 -15.69
C GLN A 36 -4.44 -19.11 -14.46
N ASP A 37 -3.71 -18.65 -13.43
CA ASP A 37 -3.42 -19.41 -12.21
C ASP A 37 -3.98 -18.70 -10.97
N LEU A 38 -5.04 -19.26 -10.41
CA LEU A 38 -5.67 -18.76 -9.17
C LEU A 38 -4.71 -18.81 -7.97
N THR A 39 -3.73 -19.70 -7.96
CA THR A 39 -2.71 -19.78 -6.91
C THR A 39 -1.82 -18.53 -6.94
N GLN A 40 -1.38 -18.14 -8.13
CA GLN A 40 -0.59 -16.92 -8.31
C GLN A 40 -1.41 -15.66 -7.99
N ALA A 41 -2.63 -15.58 -8.49
CA ALA A 41 -3.55 -14.47 -8.16
C ALA A 41 -3.79 -14.38 -6.65
N SER A 42 -4.04 -15.51 -5.97
CA SER A 42 -4.21 -15.58 -4.52
C SER A 42 -2.95 -15.11 -3.77
N LEU A 43 -1.77 -15.52 -4.24
CA LEU A 43 -0.50 -15.07 -3.67
C LEU A 43 -0.36 -13.53 -3.74
N VAL A 44 -0.70 -12.93 -4.88
CA VAL A 44 -0.69 -11.47 -5.05
C VAL A 44 -1.68 -10.79 -4.10
N LEU A 45 -2.92 -11.29 -4.04
CA LEU A 45 -3.97 -10.71 -3.16
C LEU A 45 -3.58 -10.80 -1.68
N ARG A 46 -3.13 -11.96 -1.25
CA ARG A 46 -2.74 -12.22 0.14
C ARG A 46 -1.50 -11.42 0.55
N SER A 47 -0.49 -11.35 -0.31
CA SER A 47 0.75 -10.61 -0.01
C SER A 47 0.53 -9.10 0.06
N ASN A 48 -0.37 -8.54 -0.75
CA ASN A 48 -0.56 -7.10 -0.85
C ASN A 48 -1.72 -6.55 -0.02
N PHE A 49 -2.65 -7.40 0.42
CA PHE A 49 -3.81 -6.97 1.20
C PHE A 49 -3.99 -7.78 2.48
N GLU A 50 -4.30 -9.07 2.42
CA GLU A 50 -4.68 -9.88 3.58
C GLU A 50 -3.61 -9.84 4.68
N GLY A 51 -2.37 -10.20 4.35
CA GLY A 51 -1.28 -10.28 5.31
C GLY A 51 -0.92 -8.92 5.93
N PRO A 52 -0.60 -7.88 5.13
CA PRO A 52 -0.28 -6.57 5.70
C PRO A 52 -1.46 -5.94 6.46
N ALA A 53 -2.70 -6.13 6.02
CA ALA A 53 -3.87 -5.65 6.75
C ALA A 53 -4.03 -6.36 8.10
N GLY A 54 -3.87 -7.69 8.14
CA GLY A 54 -3.91 -8.48 9.38
C GLY A 54 -2.85 -8.03 10.39
N MET A 55 -1.60 -7.88 9.96
CA MET A 55 -0.53 -7.40 10.82
C MET A 55 -0.81 -6.00 11.36
N LEU A 56 -1.23 -5.06 10.49
CA LEU A 56 -1.55 -3.71 10.93
C LEU A 56 -2.79 -3.65 11.83
N ALA A 57 -3.77 -4.55 11.66
CA ALA A 57 -4.92 -4.65 12.56
C ALA A 57 -4.51 -5.05 13.98
N LEU A 58 -3.61 -6.02 14.11
CA LEU A 58 -3.07 -6.45 15.42
C LEU A 58 -2.27 -5.32 16.09
N LEU A 59 -1.40 -4.66 15.33
CA LEU A 59 -0.65 -3.50 15.83
C LEU A 59 -1.58 -2.35 16.21
N ALA A 60 -2.65 -2.12 15.45
CA ALA A 60 -3.63 -1.09 15.75
C ALA A 60 -4.29 -1.30 17.13
N ASN A 61 -4.67 -2.54 17.45
CA ASN A 61 -5.25 -2.87 18.75
C ASN A 61 -4.26 -2.57 19.89
N ARG A 62 -2.98 -2.91 19.71
CA ARG A 62 -1.92 -2.65 20.69
C ARG A 62 -1.62 -1.16 20.83
N PHE A 63 -1.60 -0.42 19.72
CA PHE A 63 -1.39 1.03 19.73
C PHE A 63 -2.57 1.78 20.34
N GLU A 64 -3.81 1.35 20.04
CA GLU A 64 -5.01 1.88 20.68
C GLU A 64 -5.01 1.66 22.19
N ALA A 65 -4.64 0.47 22.66
CA ALA A 65 -4.51 0.17 24.08
C ALA A 65 -3.43 1.04 24.76
N ARG A 66 -2.33 1.35 24.06
CA ARG A 66 -1.29 2.25 24.53
C ARG A 66 -1.70 3.74 24.46
N GLY A 67 -2.66 4.09 23.60
CA GLY A 67 -3.10 5.46 23.37
C GLY A 67 -2.14 6.29 22.50
N SER A 68 -1.18 5.66 21.82
CA SER A 68 -0.19 6.38 20.97
C SER A 68 0.43 5.47 19.93
N GLY A 69 0.92 6.08 18.83
CA GLY A 69 1.72 5.40 17.81
C GLY A 69 1.34 5.81 16.39
N THR A 70 2.14 5.37 15.41
CA THR A 70 1.88 5.63 13.99
C THR A 70 1.98 4.33 13.20
N LEU A 71 0.95 4.05 12.43
CA LEU A 71 0.91 2.96 11.45
C LEU A 71 1.07 3.53 10.05
N VAL A 72 1.96 2.96 9.27
CA VAL A 72 2.20 3.37 7.89
C VAL A 72 1.99 2.17 6.97
N GLY A 73 1.08 2.30 6.00
CA GLY A 73 0.89 1.31 4.96
C GLY A 73 1.33 1.83 3.60
N VAL A 74 2.26 1.11 2.95
CA VAL A 74 2.67 1.41 1.59
C VAL A 74 1.76 0.65 0.62
N SER A 75 0.79 1.40 0.07
CA SER A 75 -0.12 0.94 -0.98
C SER A 75 0.47 1.21 -2.38
N SER A 76 -0.31 1.69 -3.32
CA SER A 76 0.12 2.07 -4.67
C SER A 76 -0.93 2.90 -5.38
N VAL A 77 -0.52 3.73 -6.33
CA VAL A 77 -1.43 4.38 -7.29
C VAL A 77 -2.16 3.36 -8.18
N ALA A 78 -1.67 2.12 -8.27
CA ALA A 78 -2.35 1.05 -8.98
C ALA A 78 -3.72 0.71 -8.37
N GLY A 79 -3.91 0.97 -7.06
CA GLY A 79 -5.18 0.80 -6.37
C GLY A 79 -6.20 1.91 -6.63
N ASP A 80 -5.82 3.01 -7.25
CA ASP A 80 -6.72 4.14 -7.50
C ASP A 80 -7.73 3.86 -8.64
N ARG A 81 -7.34 3.03 -9.62
CA ARG A 81 -8.21 2.54 -10.69
C ARG A 81 -7.65 1.27 -11.31
N GLY A 82 -8.49 0.23 -11.47
CA GLY A 82 -8.12 -1.03 -12.12
C GLY A 82 -7.72 -0.82 -13.58
N ARG A 83 -6.63 -1.47 -14.00
CA ARG A 83 -6.09 -1.42 -15.36
C ARG A 83 -5.81 -2.83 -15.86
N ALA A 84 -6.01 -3.07 -17.15
CA ALA A 84 -5.80 -4.39 -17.76
C ALA A 84 -4.42 -4.97 -17.46
N THR A 85 -3.40 -4.12 -17.36
CA THR A 85 -2.01 -4.51 -17.15
C THR A 85 -1.67 -5.03 -15.75
N ASN A 86 -2.54 -4.78 -14.73
CA ASN A 86 -2.22 -5.13 -13.34
C ASN A 86 -3.44 -5.14 -12.40
N TYR A 87 -4.62 -5.54 -12.88
CA TYR A 87 -5.84 -5.43 -12.07
C TYR A 87 -5.87 -6.36 -10.84
N VAL A 88 -5.18 -7.50 -10.85
CA VAL A 88 -5.07 -8.37 -9.67
C VAL A 88 -4.29 -7.66 -8.56
N TYR A 89 -3.11 -7.14 -8.88
CA TYR A 89 -2.32 -6.33 -7.97
C TYR A 89 -3.05 -5.03 -7.56
N GLY A 90 -3.64 -4.34 -8.54
CA GLY A 90 -4.38 -3.10 -8.32
C GLY A 90 -5.55 -3.27 -7.36
N SER A 91 -6.32 -4.39 -7.47
CA SER A 91 -7.43 -4.69 -6.57
C SER A 91 -6.95 -4.92 -5.13
N ALA A 92 -5.84 -5.64 -4.94
CA ALA A 92 -5.24 -5.83 -3.62
C ALA A 92 -4.81 -4.50 -2.98
N LYS A 93 -4.15 -3.62 -3.76
CA LYS A 93 -3.75 -2.29 -3.28
C LYS A 93 -4.93 -1.35 -3.05
N ALA A 94 -6.01 -1.46 -3.83
CA ALA A 94 -7.28 -0.75 -3.58
C ALA A 94 -7.89 -1.18 -2.24
N GLY A 95 -7.99 -2.48 -2.00
CA GLY A 95 -8.45 -3.05 -0.73
C GLY A 95 -7.60 -2.57 0.45
N PHE A 96 -6.28 -2.59 0.30
CA PHE A 96 -5.36 -2.12 1.35
C PHE A 96 -5.50 -0.61 1.61
N THR A 97 -5.68 0.21 0.57
CA THR A 97 -5.95 1.64 0.71
C THR A 97 -7.26 1.91 1.46
N ALA A 98 -8.32 1.17 1.12
CA ALA A 98 -9.61 1.26 1.81
C ALA A 98 -9.51 0.82 3.28
N PHE A 99 -8.79 -0.28 3.56
CA PHE A 99 -8.51 -0.75 4.92
C PHE A 99 -7.80 0.34 5.75
N LEU A 100 -6.72 0.92 5.24
CA LEU A 100 -5.98 1.99 5.92
C LEU A 100 -6.86 3.23 6.17
N SER A 101 -7.76 3.55 5.27
CA SER A 101 -8.72 4.64 5.43
C SER A 101 -9.70 4.37 6.58
N GLY A 102 -10.28 3.17 6.64
CA GLY A 102 -11.16 2.73 7.73
C GLY A 102 -10.43 2.69 9.07
N LEU A 103 -9.20 2.17 9.07
CA LEU A 103 -8.36 2.11 10.27
C LEU A 103 -8.04 3.52 10.81
N ARG A 104 -7.76 4.47 9.94
CA ARG A 104 -7.55 5.89 10.29
C ARG A 104 -8.80 6.50 10.93
N ASN A 105 -9.96 6.22 10.35
CA ASN A 105 -11.25 6.70 10.91
C ASN A 105 -11.49 6.14 12.32
N ARG A 106 -11.29 4.82 12.52
CA ARG A 106 -11.39 4.17 13.83
C ARG A 106 -10.49 4.80 14.88
N LEU A 107 -9.23 5.07 14.51
CA LEU A 107 -8.17 5.44 15.43
C LEU A 107 -8.00 6.96 15.64
N ALA A 108 -8.72 7.79 14.89
CA ALA A 108 -8.57 9.25 14.87
C ALA A 108 -8.68 9.93 16.25
N LYS A 109 -9.50 9.37 17.15
CA LYS A 109 -9.71 9.89 18.52
C LYS A 109 -9.00 9.05 19.59
N LYS A 110 -8.11 8.17 19.18
CA LYS A 110 -7.44 7.19 20.06
C LYS A 110 -5.93 7.44 20.21
N GLY A 111 -5.45 8.61 19.78
CA GLY A 111 -4.03 8.95 19.84
C GLY A 111 -3.13 8.19 18.86
N VAL A 112 -3.70 7.46 17.90
CA VAL A 112 -2.96 6.67 16.92
C VAL A 112 -3.12 7.26 15.52
N HIS A 113 -2.00 7.53 14.86
CA HIS A 113 -1.97 8.07 13.52
C HIS A 113 -1.82 6.97 12.47
N VAL A 114 -2.52 7.10 11.33
CA VAL A 114 -2.44 6.14 10.21
C VAL A 114 -2.10 6.86 8.92
N VAL A 115 -0.98 6.48 8.29
CA VAL A 115 -0.48 7.04 7.05
C VAL A 115 -0.69 6.04 5.91
N THR A 116 -1.32 6.49 4.83
CA THR A 116 -1.37 5.76 3.56
C THR A 116 -0.37 6.38 2.59
N VAL A 117 0.55 5.57 2.09
CA VAL A 117 1.57 5.97 1.10
C VAL A 117 1.20 5.39 -0.25
N LEU A 118 1.12 6.23 -1.27
CA LEU A 118 0.73 5.88 -2.63
C LEU A 118 1.90 6.19 -3.59
N PRO A 119 2.87 5.28 -3.72
CA PRO A 119 3.89 5.40 -4.74
C PRO A 119 3.30 5.13 -6.14
N GLY A 120 3.86 5.80 -7.15
CA GLY A 120 3.79 5.33 -8.51
C GLY A 120 4.87 4.30 -8.79
N PHE A 121 5.61 4.47 -9.89
CA PHE A 121 6.77 3.63 -10.17
C PHE A 121 7.90 3.92 -9.18
N VAL A 122 8.55 2.85 -8.72
CA VAL A 122 9.74 2.93 -7.86
C VAL A 122 10.80 2.00 -8.45
N ASN A 123 12.01 2.47 -8.57
CA ASN A 123 13.15 1.71 -9.08
C ASN A 123 13.53 0.61 -8.09
N THR A 124 13.03 -0.60 -8.30
CA THR A 124 13.22 -1.77 -7.41
C THR A 124 13.21 -3.04 -8.26
N ALA A 125 13.57 -4.17 -7.67
CA ALA A 125 13.48 -5.48 -8.32
C ALA A 125 12.07 -5.80 -8.89
N MET A 126 11.02 -5.24 -8.30
CA MET A 126 9.63 -5.41 -8.79
C MET A 126 9.40 -4.74 -10.16
N THR A 127 10.18 -3.74 -10.50
CA THR A 127 10.06 -2.95 -11.74
C THR A 127 11.26 -3.14 -12.66
N GLU A 128 12.16 -4.07 -12.34
CA GLU A 128 13.33 -4.39 -13.16
C GLU A 128 12.91 -4.87 -14.55
N GLY A 129 13.57 -4.34 -15.57
CA GLY A 129 13.26 -4.68 -16.98
C GLY A 129 12.08 -3.91 -17.57
N LEU A 130 11.36 -3.09 -16.81
CA LEU A 130 10.31 -2.23 -17.34
C LEU A 130 10.91 -0.90 -17.85
N ASP A 131 10.50 -0.49 -19.05
CA ASP A 131 10.84 0.84 -19.58
C ASP A 131 9.94 1.91 -18.92
N LEU A 132 10.41 2.49 -17.82
CA LEU A 132 9.63 3.41 -17.01
C LEU A 132 10.06 4.86 -17.23
N PRO A 133 9.11 5.79 -17.36
CA PRO A 133 9.43 7.22 -17.50
C PRO A 133 10.17 7.73 -16.25
N ALA A 134 11.42 8.19 -16.41
CA ALA A 134 12.28 8.65 -15.31
C ALA A 134 11.63 9.75 -14.44
N LYS A 135 10.84 10.65 -15.07
CA LYS A 135 10.10 11.71 -14.33
C LYS A 135 9.01 11.17 -13.40
N LEU A 136 8.52 9.98 -13.64
CA LEU A 136 7.45 9.33 -12.86
C LEU A 136 7.98 8.23 -11.94
N THR A 137 9.26 7.85 -12.07
CA THR A 137 9.89 6.77 -11.30
C THR A 137 10.69 7.36 -10.13
N ALA A 138 10.32 7.01 -8.93
CA ALA A 138 11.03 7.41 -7.71
C ALA A 138 12.13 6.41 -7.36
N GLU A 139 13.16 6.87 -6.66
CA GLU A 139 14.12 5.98 -6.00
C GLU A 139 13.59 5.54 -4.63
N PRO A 140 14.02 4.36 -4.10
CA PRO A 140 13.59 3.87 -2.78
C PRO A 140 13.83 4.89 -1.65
N GLU A 141 14.92 5.64 -1.71
CA GLU A 141 15.28 6.68 -0.74
C GLU A 141 14.29 7.84 -0.74
N GLU A 142 13.71 8.17 -1.91
CA GLU A 142 12.65 9.18 -2.01
C GLU A 142 11.39 8.71 -1.28
N VAL A 143 11.05 7.42 -1.42
CA VAL A 143 9.91 6.81 -0.71
C VAL A 143 10.13 6.86 0.79
N GLY A 144 11.31 6.42 1.27
CA GLY A 144 11.67 6.46 2.69
C GLY A 144 11.63 7.87 3.27
N THR A 145 12.19 8.84 2.54
CA THR A 145 12.15 10.26 2.92
C THR A 145 10.71 10.81 2.98
N ALA A 146 9.86 10.42 2.02
CA ALA A 146 8.45 10.84 2.01
C ALA A 146 7.67 10.25 3.19
N VAL A 147 7.92 8.99 3.53
CA VAL A 147 7.33 8.32 4.71
C VAL A 147 7.74 9.05 5.99
N LEU A 148 9.03 9.29 6.19
CA LEU A 148 9.53 9.99 7.37
C LEU A 148 8.88 11.37 7.52
N LYS A 149 8.86 12.16 6.44
CA LYS A 149 8.21 13.49 6.43
C LYS A 149 6.70 13.40 6.70
N ALA A 150 6.02 12.36 6.22
CA ALA A 150 4.59 12.18 6.45
C ALA A 150 4.30 11.89 7.93
N VAL A 151 5.09 11.02 8.55
CA VAL A 151 4.99 10.72 9.99
C VAL A 151 5.25 11.98 10.83
N GLN A 152 6.36 12.68 10.58
CA GLN A 152 6.73 13.89 11.32
C GLN A 152 5.70 15.04 11.20
N LYS A 153 5.05 15.15 10.02
CA LYS A 153 4.09 16.23 9.75
C LYS A 153 2.63 15.82 9.96
N GLY A 154 2.35 14.63 10.49
CA GLY A 154 0.99 14.13 10.69
C GLY A 154 0.16 14.02 9.41
N ARG A 155 0.78 13.67 8.27
CA ARG A 155 0.06 13.57 7.00
C ARG A 155 -0.64 12.22 6.88
N ASN A 156 -1.92 12.24 6.51
CA ASN A 156 -2.75 11.04 6.42
C ASN A 156 -2.56 10.25 5.13
N VAL A 157 -2.44 10.94 4.00
CA VAL A 157 -2.31 10.32 2.67
C VAL A 157 -1.26 11.09 1.88
N ILE A 158 -0.29 10.39 1.33
CA ILE A 158 0.75 10.98 0.49
C ILE A 158 0.90 10.21 -0.81
N TYR A 159 1.10 10.94 -1.91
CA TYR A 159 1.60 10.41 -3.17
C TYR A 159 3.11 10.66 -3.24
N VAL A 160 3.90 9.61 -3.48
CA VAL A 160 5.35 9.76 -3.70
C VAL A 160 5.56 10.30 -5.10
N ARG A 161 6.33 11.41 -5.19
CA ARG A 161 6.31 12.34 -6.31
C ARG A 161 4.91 12.89 -6.53
N GLY A 162 4.63 14.10 -6.03
CA GLY A 162 3.30 14.73 -6.00
C GLY A 162 2.58 14.80 -7.34
N ILE A 163 3.31 14.67 -8.47
CA ILE A 163 2.74 14.58 -9.82
C ILE A 163 1.75 13.41 -9.95
N TRP A 164 1.97 12.29 -9.23
CA TRP A 164 1.06 11.16 -9.28
C TRP A 164 -0.35 11.49 -8.77
N ARG A 165 -0.47 12.46 -7.87
CA ARG A 165 -1.78 12.94 -7.42
C ARG A 165 -2.58 13.54 -8.58
N LEU A 166 -1.91 14.31 -9.45
CA LEU A 166 -2.54 14.91 -10.62
C LEU A 166 -2.86 13.84 -11.68
N VAL A 167 -1.90 12.98 -11.99
CA VAL A 167 -2.07 11.88 -12.96
C VAL A 167 -3.25 11.00 -12.56
N MET A 168 -3.31 10.59 -11.29
CA MET A 168 -4.41 9.73 -10.83
C MET A 168 -5.74 10.49 -10.72
N ALA A 169 -5.74 11.78 -10.43
CA ALA A 169 -6.96 12.57 -10.49
C ALA A 169 -7.54 12.59 -11.90
N ILE A 170 -6.71 12.67 -12.93
CA ILE A 170 -7.16 12.58 -14.34
C ILE A 170 -7.67 11.17 -14.63
N ILE A 171 -6.87 10.12 -14.37
CA ILE A 171 -7.20 8.73 -14.70
C ILE A 171 -8.51 8.29 -14.02
N ARG A 172 -8.71 8.63 -12.76
CA ARG A 172 -9.92 8.27 -12.00
C ARG A 172 -11.18 8.89 -12.57
N ASN A 173 -11.08 10.06 -13.20
CA ASN A 173 -12.22 10.79 -13.75
C ASN A 173 -12.47 10.55 -15.26
N ILE A 174 -11.67 9.70 -15.92
CA ILE A 174 -11.96 9.29 -17.30
C ILE A 174 -13.28 8.48 -17.30
N PRO A 175 -14.30 8.88 -18.08
CA PRO A 175 -15.54 8.11 -18.19
C PRO A 175 -15.29 6.66 -18.61
N GLU A 176 -16.03 5.72 -18.03
CA GLU A 176 -15.84 4.28 -18.28
C GLU A 176 -15.96 3.89 -19.76
N ALA A 177 -16.87 4.55 -20.49
CA ALA A 177 -17.03 4.34 -21.93
C ALA A 177 -15.75 4.63 -22.75
N ILE A 178 -14.88 5.51 -22.24
CA ILE A 178 -13.58 5.83 -22.83
C ILE A 178 -12.51 4.91 -22.21
N PHE A 179 -12.48 4.83 -20.88
CA PHE A 179 -11.41 4.14 -20.14
C PHE A 179 -11.25 2.68 -20.56
N LYS A 180 -12.34 1.93 -20.71
CA LYS A 180 -12.34 0.53 -21.15
C LYS A 180 -11.72 0.26 -22.54
N LYS A 181 -11.44 1.32 -23.31
CA LYS A 181 -10.81 1.23 -24.63
C LYS A 181 -9.35 1.67 -24.61
N LEU A 182 -8.83 2.12 -23.47
CA LEU A 182 -7.44 2.59 -23.33
C LEU A 182 -6.55 1.43 -22.91
N SER A 183 -5.35 1.38 -23.48
CA SER A 183 -4.28 0.46 -23.12
C SER A 183 -3.32 1.17 -22.14
N ILE A 184 -3.73 1.34 -20.88
CA ILE A 184 -2.94 2.02 -19.84
C ILE A 184 -2.81 1.16 -18.59
#